data_9b02b422b99fff3c3460a7ed40581390
#
_entry.id   9b02b422b99fff3c3460a7ed40581390
#
_cell.length_a   1.000
_cell.length_b   1.000
_cell.length_c   1.000
_cell.angle_alpha   90.00
_cell.angle_beta   90.00
_cell.angle_gamma   90.00
#
_symmetry.space_group_name_H-M   'P 1'
#
loop_
_entity.id
_entity.type
_entity.pdbx_description
1 polymer ?
#
loop_
_entity_poly.entity_id
_entity_poly.type
_entity_poly.pdbx_seq_one_letter_code
_entity_poly.pdbx_strand_id
1 'polypeptide(L)'
;LKAVNAGMQLAPTKYTGRAVFRTVCAAIGQGLPCNRHRLLSRICWLAKKKLESAAGLRSFTPEGLKRPNVNYHKVPGVRAAHGNILLPDHIRHMVQSLDGVVIVRAPMGAGKTEKLIAPLLKQSSKSAYIAHRVSLVGDAAHRLNIVLDEKGNVVYDQNGKPKTENLIQHYRNVLAAEMPYVSHLACCVNSITPPKFHNGDGRSWFTTVDTLCIDEASQVLRHIATGPVDQPTRVMDGLVEAMQSARQVLMCDADANDSLIELCEMARPGEPIHIIEVDAANDHIRIDHADHESVWQKALDAAVAGERVLIANDSAESAKKLAVMIEENRPDAKVLLVHKESKANPDAERFLDRPNDEAVNYDVLIYSPAISSGVSITTPHFTRHFGIFSGQTVSPSDAIQMMRPHCPPLCSGHRHLTRDA
;
A
#
# COMPACT_ATOMS: atom_id res chain seq x y z
N LEU A 1 -11.56 16.05 15.99
CA LEU A 1 -11.63 14.60 15.73
C LEU A 1 -12.63 13.89 16.67
N LYS A 2 -12.57 14.08 18.01
CA LYS A 2 -13.57 13.48 18.94
C LYS A 2 -15.00 13.89 18.60
N ALA A 3 -15.24 15.16 18.31
CA ALA A 3 -16.56 15.67 17.91
C ALA A 3 -17.01 15.11 16.55
N VAL A 4 -16.09 14.98 15.59
CA VAL A 4 -16.35 14.37 14.29
C VAL A 4 -16.68 12.87 14.44
N ASN A 5 -15.92 12.15 15.28
CA ASN A 5 -16.20 10.74 15.56
C ASN A 5 -17.55 10.53 16.27
N ALA A 6 -17.93 11.39 17.22
CA ALA A 6 -19.22 11.34 17.87
C ALA A 6 -20.38 11.60 16.88
N GLY A 7 -20.24 12.61 16.00
CA GLY A 7 -21.22 12.88 14.96
C GLY A 7 -21.38 11.75 13.94
N MET A 8 -20.29 11.04 13.62
CA MET A 8 -20.31 9.90 12.71
C MET A 8 -20.95 8.64 13.31
N GLN A 9 -20.86 8.44 14.63
CA GLN A 9 -21.53 7.33 15.32
C GLN A 9 -23.05 7.49 15.37
N LEU A 10 -23.55 8.75 15.34
CA LEU A 10 -24.98 9.04 15.49
C LEU A 10 -25.80 8.87 14.20
N ALA A 11 -25.24 9.04 13.01
CA ALA A 11 -25.94 8.80 11.73
C ALA A 11 -24.99 8.82 10.51
N PRO A 12 -24.21 7.78 10.25
CA PRO A 12 -23.19 7.79 9.20
C PRO A 12 -23.73 7.99 7.77
N THR A 13 -24.97 7.66 7.52
CA THR A 13 -25.60 7.74 6.18
C THR A 13 -26.31 9.05 5.88
N LYS A 14 -26.50 9.94 6.86
CA LYS A 14 -27.25 11.21 6.70
C LYS A 14 -26.38 12.46 6.63
N TYR A 15 -25.08 12.36 6.87
CA TYR A 15 -24.20 13.52 6.87
C TYR A 15 -23.52 13.71 5.53
N THR A 16 -23.98 14.69 4.77
CA THR A 16 -23.21 15.24 3.64
C THR A 16 -21.99 15.99 4.19
N GLY A 17 -20.90 16.11 3.43
CA GLY A 17 -19.69 16.84 3.86
C GLY A 17 -19.98 18.25 4.39
N ARG A 18 -21.05 18.95 3.90
CA ARG A 18 -21.51 20.24 4.43
C ARG A 18 -22.11 20.15 5.85
N ALA A 19 -22.84 19.08 6.18
CA ALA A 19 -23.40 18.90 7.51
C ALA A 19 -22.32 18.60 8.55
N VAL A 20 -21.37 17.74 8.19
CA VAL A 20 -20.15 17.48 9.00
C VAL A 20 -19.38 18.78 9.21
N PHE A 21 -19.20 19.59 8.17
CA PHE A 21 -18.55 20.90 8.25
C PHE A 21 -19.26 21.84 9.25
N ARG A 22 -20.58 21.97 9.16
CA ARG A 22 -21.37 22.81 10.08
C ARG A 22 -21.28 22.32 11.53
N THR A 23 -21.36 21.02 11.76
CA THR A 23 -21.26 20.44 13.11
C THR A 23 -19.88 20.64 13.72
N VAL A 24 -18.83 20.47 12.92
CA VAL A 24 -17.44 20.71 13.35
C VAL A 24 -17.19 22.21 13.57
N CYS A 25 -17.70 23.08 12.70
CA CYS A 25 -17.63 24.54 12.90
C CYS A 25 -18.37 25.00 14.16
N ALA A 26 -19.55 24.44 14.44
CA ALA A 26 -20.30 24.70 15.67
C ALA A 26 -19.58 24.22 16.93
N ALA A 27 -18.93 23.05 16.86
CA ALA A 27 -18.20 22.44 17.98
C ALA A 27 -16.84 23.13 18.26
N ILE A 28 -16.21 23.72 17.26
CA ILE A 28 -14.89 24.39 17.36
C ILE A 28 -15.06 25.92 17.51
N GLY A 29 -16.29 26.42 17.35
CA GLY A 29 -16.57 27.85 17.36
C GLY A 29 -16.08 28.55 18.61
N GLN A 30 -15.22 29.51 18.43
CA GLN A 30 -14.89 30.66 19.28
C GLN A 30 -13.46 30.82 19.78
N GLY A 31 -12.47 30.08 19.38
CA GLY A 31 -11.14 30.30 19.99
C GLY A 31 -9.88 30.05 19.14
N LEU A 32 -10.01 29.72 17.87
CA LEU A 32 -8.84 29.34 17.06
C LEU A 32 -8.18 30.54 16.30
N PRO A 33 -6.84 30.60 16.21
CA PRO A 33 -6.09 31.65 15.51
C PRO A 33 -6.25 31.60 13.97
N CYS A 34 -5.66 32.59 13.26
CA CYS A 34 -5.88 32.93 11.86
C CYS A 34 -5.86 31.83 10.77
N ASN A 35 -5.41 30.62 11.06
CA ASN A 35 -5.42 29.47 10.12
C ASN A 35 -6.69 28.61 10.19
N ARG A 36 -7.76 29.13 10.73
CA ARG A 36 -9.04 28.45 10.95
C ARG A 36 -9.59 27.72 9.73
N HIS A 37 -9.63 28.38 8.58
CA HIS A 37 -10.19 27.82 7.36
C HIS A 37 -9.41 26.62 6.85
N ARG A 38 -8.09 26.67 6.92
CA ARG A 38 -7.20 25.56 6.49
C ARG A 38 -7.40 24.34 7.38
N LEU A 39 -7.38 24.53 8.71
CA LEU A 39 -7.58 23.45 9.67
C LEU A 39 -8.97 22.81 9.52
N LEU A 40 -10.03 23.61 9.40
CA LEU A 40 -11.40 23.12 9.21
C LEU A 40 -11.57 22.39 7.89
N SER A 41 -10.99 22.90 6.80
CA SER A 41 -10.98 22.21 5.51
C SER A 41 -10.32 20.83 5.61
N ARG A 42 -9.20 20.72 6.32
CA ARG A 42 -8.50 19.44 6.54
C ARG A 42 -9.33 18.46 7.38
N ILE A 43 -9.95 18.94 8.47
CA ILE A 43 -10.80 18.11 9.33
C ILE A 43 -12.01 17.59 8.54
N CYS A 44 -12.66 18.45 7.76
CA CYS A 44 -13.79 18.05 6.94
C CYS A 44 -13.41 17.08 5.85
N TRP A 45 -12.27 17.30 5.20
CA TRP A 45 -11.75 16.40 4.20
C TRP A 45 -11.45 15.02 4.80
N LEU A 46 -10.77 14.95 5.96
CA LEU A 46 -10.49 13.69 6.65
C LEU A 46 -11.78 12.97 7.07
N ALA A 47 -12.79 13.70 7.54
CA ALA A 47 -14.10 13.14 7.88
C ALA A 47 -14.81 12.57 6.63
N LYS A 48 -14.78 13.31 5.51
CA LYS A 48 -15.30 12.85 4.22
C LYS A 48 -14.61 11.57 3.76
N LYS A 49 -13.26 11.52 3.83
CA LYS A 49 -12.48 10.35 3.45
C LYS A 49 -12.76 9.13 4.30
N LYS A 50 -13.01 9.32 5.59
CA LYS A 50 -13.43 8.23 6.47
C LYS A 50 -14.77 7.64 6.04
N LEU A 51 -15.74 8.48 5.65
CA LEU A 51 -17.03 8.02 5.13
C LEU A 51 -16.91 7.32 3.78
N GLU A 52 -16.10 7.86 2.86
CA GLU A 52 -15.86 7.26 1.55
C GLU A 52 -15.09 5.95 1.64
N SER A 53 -14.14 5.83 2.56
CA SER A 53 -13.45 4.57 2.85
C SER A 53 -14.41 3.48 3.34
N ALA A 54 -15.39 3.86 4.15
CA ALA A 54 -16.47 2.95 4.56
C ALA A 54 -17.42 2.59 3.41
N ALA A 55 -17.61 3.49 2.43
CA ALA A 55 -18.45 3.27 1.24
C ALA A 55 -17.75 2.46 0.13
N GLY A 56 -16.45 2.18 0.24
CA GLY A 56 -15.73 1.25 -0.65
C GLY A 56 -15.44 1.77 -2.07
N LEU A 57 -15.26 3.09 -2.26
CA LEU A 57 -14.83 3.65 -3.54
C LEU A 57 -13.45 3.12 -3.96
N ARG A 58 -13.37 2.41 -5.10
CA ARG A 58 -12.17 1.71 -5.57
C ARG A 58 -11.71 2.10 -6.97
N SER A 59 -12.36 3.08 -7.59
CA SER A 59 -12.04 3.53 -8.94
C SER A 59 -12.36 5.01 -9.09
N PHE A 60 -11.85 5.59 -10.15
CA PHE A 60 -12.25 6.94 -10.53
C PHE A 60 -13.69 6.95 -11.02
N THR A 61 -14.44 7.97 -10.63
CA THR A 61 -15.77 8.21 -11.19
C THR A 61 -15.68 8.92 -12.53
N PRO A 62 -16.70 8.80 -13.42
CA PRO A 62 -16.75 9.58 -14.65
C PRO A 62 -16.68 11.09 -14.39
N GLU A 63 -17.27 11.56 -13.29
CA GLU A 63 -17.26 12.97 -12.89
C GLU A 63 -15.84 13.40 -12.46
N GLY A 64 -15.10 12.56 -11.72
CA GLY A 64 -13.72 12.83 -11.35
C GLY A 64 -12.81 12.95 -12.56
N LEU A 65 -12.95 12.05 -13.53
CA LEU A 65 -12.15 12.03 -14.75
C LEU A 65 -12.48 13.18 -15.74
N LYS A 66 -13.66 13.78 -15.65
CA LYS A 66 -14.10 14.90 -16.50
C LYS A 66 -13.71 16.28 -15.95
N ARG A 67 -13.00 16.36 -14.83
CA ARG A 67 -12.55 17.66 -14.29
C ARG A 67 -11.61 18.36 -15.28
N PRO A 68 -11.69 19.69 -15.41
CA PRO A 68 -10.96 20.41 -16.48
C PRO A 68 -9.43 20.27 -16.43
N ASN A 69 -8.89 20.04 -15.24
CA ASN A 69 -7.46 19.89 -15.00
C ASN A 69 -6.99 18.42 -14.99
N VAL A 70 -7.87 17.46 -15.27
CA VAL A 70 -7.54 16.03 -15.29
C VAL A 70 -7.26 15.58 -16.73
N ASN A 71 -6.05 15.05 -16.94
CA ASN A 71 -5.62 14.41 -18.19
C ASN A 71 -5.60 12.90 -17.98
N TYR A 72 -6.64 12.21 -18.47
CA TYR A 72 -6.79 10.76 -18.26
C TYR A 72 -6.34 9.96 -19.48
N HIS A 73 -5.48 8.97 -19.23
CA HIS A 73 -4.96 8.05 -20.24
C HIS A 73 -5.19 6.60 -19.78
N LYS A 74 -5.97 5.86 -20.56
CA LYS A 74 -6.12 4.42 -20.38
C LYS A 74 -5.15 3.68 -21.29
N VAL A 75 -4.33 2.80 -20.73
CA VAL A 75 -3.25 2.10 -21.43
C VAL A 75 -3.41 0.61 -21.25
N PRO A 76 -3.31 -0.21 -22.31
CA PRO A 76 -3.35 -1.66 -22.18
C PRO A 76 -2.11 -2.15 -21.39
N GLY A 77 -2.33 -3.01 -20.41
CA GLY A 77 -1.26 -3.67 -19.71
C GLY A 77 -0.62 -4.78 -20.56
N VAL A 78 0.65 -5.09 -20.28
CA VAL A 78 1.36 -6.19 -20.91
C VAL A 78 1.18 -7.45 -20.09
N ARG A 79 0.57 -8.49 -20.68
CA ARG A 79 0.41 -9.78 -20.00
C ARG A 79 1.73 -10.57 -20.03
N ALA A 80 2.29 -10.85 -18.85
CA ALA A 80 3.44 -11.73 -18.70
C ALA A 80 3.04 -13.21 -18.90
N ALA A 81 4.02 -14.06 -19.14
CA ALA A 81 3.82 -15.51 -19.39
C ALA A 81 3.04 -16.20 -18.23
N HIS A 82 3.18 -15.71 -17.00
CA HIS A 82 2.49 -16.20 -15.80
C HIS A 82 1.14 -15.52 -15.52
N GLY A 83 0.62 -14.74 -16.49
CA GLY A 83 -0.70 -14.12 -16.39
C GLY A 83 -0.75 -12.74 -15.71
N ASN A 84 0.27 -12.33 -14.99
CA ASN A 84 0.32 -11.01 -14.38
C ASN A 84 0.34 -9.89 -15.42
N ILE A 85 -0.29 -8.78 -15.10
CA ILE A 85 -0.28 -7.59 -15.93
C ILE A 85 0.87 -6.70 -15.49
N LEU A 86 1.78 -6.42 -16.42
CA LEU A 86 2.94 -5.55 -16.22
C LEU A 86 2.70 -4.17 -16.83
N LEU A 87 3.39 -3.20 -16.27
CA LEU A 87 3.49 -1.85 -16.85
C LEU A 87 4.20 -1.92 -18.21
N PRO A 88 3.62 -1.35 -19.28
CA PRO A 88 4.31 -1.14 -20.53
C PRO A 88 5.54 -0.22 -20.37
N ASP A 89 6.62 -0.49 -21.09
CA ASP A 89 7.88 0.26 -20.90
C ASP A 89 7.75 1.75 -21.24
N HIS A 90 6.91 2.10 -22.23
CA HIS A 90 6.67 3.50 -22.60
C HIS A 90 6.08 4.36 -21.48
N ILE A 91 5.37 3.75 -20.50
CA ILE A 91 4.82 4.47 -19.34
C ILE A 91 5.95 5.10 -18.51
N ARG A 92 7.09 4.42 -18.39
CA ARG A 92 8.26 4.99 -17.71
C ARG A 92 8.67 6.32 -18.34
N HIS A 93 8.84 6.33 -19.64
CA HIS A 93 9.23 7.56 -20.37
C HIS A 93 8.17 8.65 -20.26
N MET A 94 6.89 8.27 -20.35
CA MET A 94 5.79 9.19 -20.17
C MET A 94 5.82 9.83 -18.76
N VAL A 95 5.94 9.04 -17.70
CA VAL A 95 6.02 9.55 -16.32
C VAL A 95 7.25 10.45 -16.11
N GLN A 96 8.40 10.07 -16.68
CA GLN A 96 9.64 10.83 -16.57
C GLN A 96 9.59 12.19 -17.29
N SER A 97 8.79 12.32 -18.33
CA SER A 97 8.63 13.57 -19.10
C SER A 97 7.58 14.55 -18.55
N LEU A 98 6.76 14.10 -17.57
CA LEU A 98 5.69 14.90 -17.01
C LEU A 98 6.13 15.58 -15.71
N ASP A 99 5.97 16.89 -15.65
CA ASP A 99 6.03 17.66 -14.40
C ASP A 99 4.64 17.71 -13.74
N GLY A 100 4.59 18.17 -12.50
CA GLY A 100 3.33 18.28 -11.77
C GLY A 100 2.91 16.97 -11.11
N VAL A 101 1.64 16.63 -11.18
CA VAL A 101 1.09 15.45 -10.50
C VAL A 101 0.78 14.34 -11.49
N VAL A 102 1.33 13.16 -11.24
CA VAL A 102 1.07 11.95 -12.02
C VAL A 102 0.51 10.87 -11.10
N ILE A 103 -0.67 10.36 -11.41
CA ILE A 103 -1.29 9.24 -10.71
C ILE A 103 -1.23 8.02 -11.63
N VAL A 104 -0.57 6.96 -11.21
CA VAL A 104 -0.50 5.70 -11.96
C VAL A 104 -1.34 4.65 -11.25
N ARG A 105 -2.48 4.31 -11.83
CA ARG A 105 -3.31 3.20 -11.42
C ARG A 105 -2.90 1.96 -12.19
N ALA A 106 -2.25 1.03 -11.50
CA ALA A 106 -1.81 -0.23 -12.08
C ALA A 106 -1.96 -1.36 -11.06
N PRO A 107 -2.23 -2.60 -11.52
CA PRO A 107 -2.42 -3.72 -10.61
C PRO A 107 -1.18 -3.96 -9.74
N MET A 108 -1.38 -4.71 -8.66
CA MET A 108 -0.28 -5.16 -7.82
C MET A 108 0.63 -6.10 -8.63
N GLY A 109 1.92 -6.02 -8.36
CA GLY A 109 2.91 -6.81 -9.11
C GLY A 109 3.17 -6.31 -10.53
N ALA A 110 2.62 -5.16 -10.94
CA ALA A 110 2.86 -4.57 -12.27
C ALA A 110 4.28 -3.98 -12.45
N GLY A 111 5.09 -3.95 -11.38
CA GLY A 111 6.44 -3.40 -11.41
C GLY A 111 6.50 -1.89 -11.18
N LYS A 112 5.53 -1.31 -10.48
CA LYS A 112 5.46 0.15 -10.20
C LYS A 112 6.75 0.67 -9.55
N THR A 113 7.24 -0.02 -8.54
CA THR A 113 8.43 0.38 -7.79
C THR A 113 9.69 0.35 -8.66
N GLU A 114 9.91 -0.73 -9.37
CA GLU A 114 11.11 -0.93 -10.20
C GLU A 114 11.07 -0.14 -11.51
N LYS A 115 9.91 -0.09 -12.16
CA LYS A 115 9.77 0.53 -13.50
C LYS A 115 9.48 2.02 -13.47
N LEU A 116 8.91 2.55 -12.39
CA LEU A 116 8.54 3.97 -12.28
C LEU A 116 9.31 4.69 -11.17
N ILE A 117 9.22 4.20 -9.94
CA ILE A 117 9.78 4.91 -8.78
C ILE A 117 11.31 4.91 -8.85
N ALA A 118 11.96 3.76 -9.04
CA ALA A 118 13.42 3.67 -9.10
C ALA A 118 14.06 4.58 -10.18
N PRO A 119 13.56 4.59 -11.43
CA PRO A 119 14.10 5.51 -12.45
C PRO A 119 13.90 6.98 -12.11
N LEU A 120 12.79 7.35 -11.52
CA LEU A 120 12.54 8.73 -11.08
C LEU A 120 13.48 9.17 -9.96
N LEU A 121 13.71 8.32 -8.97
CA LEU A 121 14.66 8.59 -7.91
C LEU A 121 16.08 8.81 -8.48
N LYS A 122 16.51 7.97 -9.43
CA LYS A 122 17.82 8.09 -10.07
C LYS A 122 18.00 9.38 -10.89
N GLN A 123 16.93 9.96 -11.38
CA GLN A 123 16.95 11.21 -12.13
C GLN A 123 16.85 12.46 -11.24
N SER A 124 16.33 12.32 -10.05
CA SER A 124 16.11 13.42 -9.11
C SER A 124 17.38 13.73 -8.35
N SER A 125 17.67 15.00 -8.11
CA SER A 125 18.76 15.41 -7.22
C SER A 125 18.38 15.16 -5.75
N LYS A 126 17.06 15.29 -5.42
CA LYS A 126 16.55 15.06 -4.09
C LYS A 126 15.11 14.52 -4.14
N SER A 127 14.84 13.42 -3.43
CA SER A 127 13.53 12.80 -3.50
C SER A 127 13.08 12.15 -2.20
N ALA A 128 11.76 12.01 -2.04
CA ALA A 128 11.16 11.24 -0.97
C ALA A 128 10.27 10.12 -1.52
N TYR A 129 10.37 8.94 -0.91
CA TYR A 129 9.43 7.84 -1.06
C TYR A 129 8.59 7.75 0.20
N ILE A 130 7.26 7.80 0.06
CA ILE A 130 6.31 7.75 1.17
C ILE A 130 5.37 6.57 1.00
N ALA A 131 5.20 5.78 2.08
CA ALA A 131 4.20 4.75 2.18
C ALA A 131 3.55 4.74 3.58
N HIS A 132 2.50 3.95 3.76
CA HIS A 132 1.69 3.96 5.00
C HIS A 132 2.20 3.01 6.09
N ARG A 133 3.09 2.05 5.77
CA ARG A 133 3.62 1.06 6.73
C ARG A 133 5.13 1.03 6.74
N VAL A 134 5.71 0.85 7.94
CA VAL A 134 7.15 0.76 8.12
C VAL A 134 7.77 -0.42 7.35
N SER A 135 7.10 -1.58 7.34
CA SER A 135 7.55 -2.74 6.57
C SER A 135 7.61 -2.46 5.08
N LEU A 136 6.57 -1.81 4.52
CA LEU A 136 6.53 -1.44 3.11
C LEU A 136 7.65 -0.46 2.74
N VAL A 137 7.94 0.50 3.63
CA VAL A 137 9.06 1.43 3.48
C VAL A 137 10.40 0.70 3.51
N GLY A 138 10.56 -0.27 4.42
CA GLY A 138 11.77 -1.09 4.53
C GLY A 138 12.01 -1.95 3.29
N ASP A 139 10.98 -2.66 2.83
CA ASP A 139 11.04 -3.48 1.62
C ASP A 139 11.34 -2.65 0.38
N ALA A 140 10.69 -1.49 0.24
CA ALA A 140 10.93 -0.59 -0.87
C ALA A 140 12.37 -0.04 -0.84
N ALA A 141 12.87 0.40 0.33
CA ALA A 141 14.24 0.87 0.46
C ALA A 141 15.25 -0.23 0.12
N HIS A 142 15.00 -1.48 0.54
CA HIS A 142 15.85 -2.61 0.17
C HIS A 142 15.85 -2.85 -1.35
N ARG A 143 14.68 -2.96 -1.98
CA ARG A 143 14.55 -3.22 -3.42
C ARG A 143 15.11 -2.08 -4.28
N LEU A 144 14.88 -0.83 -3.88
CA LEU A 144 15.38 0.34 -4.60
C LEU A 144 16.91 0.46 -4.55
N ASN A 145 17.53 -0.13 -3.53
CA ASN A 145 18.99 -0.20 -3.40
C ASN A 145 19.64 -1.37 -4.14
N ILE A 146 18.86 -2.31 -4.70
CA ILE A 146 19.41 -3.41 -5.53
C ILE A 146 19.83 -2.84 -6.87
N VAL A 147 21.06 -3.19 -7.29
CA VAL A 147 21.58 -2.81 -8.60
C VAL A 147 21.00 -3.73 -9.67
N LEU A 148 20.37 -3.13 -10.67
CA LEU A 148 19.86 -3.82 -11.84
C LEU A 148 20.76 -3.51 -13.07
N ASP A 149 20.90 -4.49 -13.97
CA ASP A 149 21.55 -4.28 -15.26
C ASP A 149 20.62 -3.49 -16.23
N GLU A 150 21.10 -3.20 -17.43
CA GLU A 150 20.36 -2.49 -18.48
C GLU A 150 19.07 -3.23 -18.92
N LYS A 151 19.00 -4.54 -18.68
CA LYS A 151 17.85 -5.39 -18.99
C LYS A 151 16.88 -5.53 -17.81
N GLY A 152 17.24 -4.94 -16.65
CA GLY A 152 16.44 -5.01 -15.41
C GLY A 152 16.65 -6.29 -14.58
N ASN A 153 17.71 -7.06 -14.84
CA ASN A 153 18.08 -8.21 -14.03
C ASN A 153 18.94 -7.77 -12.84
N VAL A 154 18.82 -8.50 -11.73
CA VAL A 154 19.65 -8.27 -10.54
C VAL A 154 21.11 -8.57 -10.84
N VAL A 155 21.99 -7.61 -10.52
CA VAL A 155 23.43 -7.80 -10.56
C VAL A 155 23.88 -8.44 -9.24
N TYR A 156 24.66 -9.51 -9.32
CA TYR A 156 25.19 -10.21 -8.14
C TYR A 156 26.67 -9.86 -7.93
N ASP A 157 27.10 -9.86 -6.68
CA ASP A 157 28.51 -9.72 -6.30
C ASP A 157 29.27 -11.07 -6.45
N GLN A 158 30.57 -11.06 -6.12
CA GLN A 158 31.43 -12.24 -6.23
C GLN A 158 31.02 -13.40 -5.30
N ASN A 159 30.18 -13.12 -4.28
CA ASN A 159 29.67 -14.09 -3.31
C ASN A 159 28.26 -14.58 -3.67
N GLY A 160 27.73 -14.21 -4.84
CA GLY A 160 26.37 -14.57 -5.26
C GLY A 160 25.27 -13.81 -4.52
N LYS A 161 25.57 -12.69 -3.84
CA LYS A 161 24.58 -11.82 -3.21
C LYS A 161 24.19 -10.68 -4.15
N PRO A 162 22.93 -10.23 -4.14
CA PRO A 162 22.51 -9.04 -4.87
C PRO A 162 23.41 -7.86 -4.53
N LYS A 163 24.01 -7.25 -5.56
CA LYS A 163 24.79 -6.02 -5.40
C LYS A 163 23.84 -4.89 -4.99
N THR A 164 24.21 -4.15 -3.98
CA THR A 164 23.43 -3.01 -3.50
C THR A 164 24.18 -1.71 -3.67
N GLU A 165 23.44 -0.63 -3.92
CA GLU A 165 23.89 0.76 -3.87
C GLU A 165 23.12 1.49 -2.76
N ASN A 166 23.63 2.60 -2.27
CA ASN A 166 22.92 3.41 -1.30
C ASN A 166 22.13 4.52 -2.01
N LEU A 167 21.19 4.12 -2.88
CA LEU A 167 20.35 5.05 -3.62
C LEU A 167 19.40 5.79 -2.68
N ILE A 168 18.75 5.07 -1.77
CA ILE A 168 17.75 5.63 -0.88
C ILE A 168 17.97 5.17 0.57
N GLN A 169 17.85 6.09 1.52
CA GLN A 169 18.04 5.79 2.94
C GLN A 169 16.69 5.58 3.63
N HIS A 170 16.63 4.58 4.50
CA HIS A 170 15.47 4.37 5.35
C HIS A 170 15.45 5.39 6.49
N TYR A 171 14.33 6.08 6.69
CA TYR A 171 14.20 7.19 7.65
C TYR A 171 14.61 6.89 9.09
N ARG A 172 14.55 5.64 9.54
CA ARG A 172 14.96 5.23 10.88
C ARG A 172 16.47 5.19 11.05
N ASN A 173 17.20 5.02 9.96
CA ASN A 173 18.66 4.86 9.96
C ASN A 173 19.38 6.22 9.82
N VAL A 174 18.64 7.31 9.60
CA VAL A 174 19.21 8.66 9.41
C VAL A 174 19.09 9.43 10.71
N LEU A 175 20.18 10.05 11.15
CA LEU A 175 20.21 10.95 12.30
C LEU A 175 19.80 12.39 11.88
N ALA A 176 19.33 13.19 12.84
CA ALA A 176 18.92 14.57 12.56
C ALA A 176 20.07 15.42 11.95
N ALA A 177 21.29 15.22 12.40
CA ALA A 177 22.48 15.91 11.88
C ALA A 177 22.85 15.52 10.45
N GLU A 178 22.41 14.36 9.97
CA GLU A 178 22.68 13.86 8.63
C GLU A 178 21.65 14.33 7.60
N MET A 179 20.47 14.77 8.06
CA MET A 179 19.36 15.16 7.17
C MET A 179 19.73 16.16 6.07
N PRO A 180 20.58 17.19 6.30
CA PRO A 180 20.98 18.10 5.24
C PRO A 180 21.70 17.42 4.06
N TYR A 181 22.35 16.28 4.31
CA TYR A 181 23.15 15.54 3.32
C TYR A 181 22.38 14.38 2.67
N VAL A 182 21.13 14.12 3.10
CA VAL A 182 20.30 13.07 2.52
C VAL A 182 19.71 13.55 1.20
N SER A 183 20.00 12.82 0.13
CA SER A 183 19.42 13.08 -1.19
C SER A 183 18.10 12.34 -1.38
N HIS A 184 18.01 11.08 -0.99
CA HIS A 184 16.81 10.26 -1.18
C HIS A 184 16.41 9.56 0.11
N LEU A 185 15.17 9.75 0.54
CA LEU A 185 14.65 9.24 1.82
C LEU A 185 13.38 8.42 1.64
N ALA A 186 13.36 7.20 2.13
CA ALA A 186 12.16 6.39 2.30
C ALA A 186 11.58 6.58 3.70
N CYS A 187 10.32 7.02 3.79
CA CYS A 187 9.68 7.40 5.04
C CYS A 187 8.25 6.88 5.15
N CYS A 188 7.86 6.47 6.36
CA CYS A 188 6.46 6.23 6.67
C CYS A 188 5.71 7.54 6.84
N VAL A 189 4.51 7.65 6.31
CA VAL A 189 3.71 8.89 6.36
C VAL A 189 3.50 9.43 7.78
N ASN A 190 3.38 8.57 8.79
CA ASN A 190 3.29 9.00 10.19
C ASN A 190 4.52 9.78 10.68
N SER A 191 5.64 9.60 10.01
CA SER A 191 6.93 10.11 10.43
C SER A 191 7.43 11.26 9.56
N ILE A 192 6.57 11.96 8.84
CA ILE A 192 6.99 13.14 8.03
C ILE A 192 7.03 14.45 8.83
N THR A 193 6.48 14.48 10.03
CA THR A 193 6.35 15.70 10.85
C THR A 193 7.31 15.84 12.04
N PRO A 194 8.07 14.81 12.49
CA PRO A 194 8.99 14.98 13.61
C PRO A 194 10.07 16.04 13.37
N PRO A 195 10.54 16.71 14.44
CA PRO A 195 11.56 17.78 14.36
C PRO A 195 12.87 17.36 13.68
N LYS A 196 13.23 16.09 13.72
CA LYS A 196 14.46 15.60 13.07
C LYS A 196 14.49 15.83 11.55
N PHE A 197 13.31 16.00 10.93
CA PHE A 197 13.18 16.28 9.49
C PHE A 197 13.03 17.77 9.20
N HIS A 198 13.26 18.64 10.20
CA HIS A 198 13.31 20.07 9.96
C HIS A 198 14.76 20.51 9.72
N ASN A 199 14.95 21.32 8.69
CA ASN A 199 16.22 21.97 8.42
C ASN A 199 16.51 23.01 9.52
N GLY A 200 17.73 23.55 9.55
CA GLY A 200 18.12 24.57 10.53
C GLY A 200 17.30 25.86 10.47
N ASP A 201 16.60 26.11 9.34
CA ASP A 201 15.67 27.23 9.16
C ASP A 201 14.22 26.91 9.61
N GLY A 202 13.99 25.72 10.19
CA GLY A 202 12.68 25.25 10.66
C GLY A 202 11.76 24.71 9.57
N ARG A 203 12.18 24.70 8.31
CA ARG A 203 11.39 24.10 7.22
C ARG A 203 11.51 22.59 7.23
N SER A 204 10.44 21.90 6.82
CA SER A 204 10.48 20.47 6.63
C SER A 204 11.43 20.09 5.50
N TRP A 205 12.26 19.07 5.70
CA TRP A 205 13.09 18.48 4.66
C TRP A 205 12.26 18.05 3.44
N PHE A 206 11.04 17.57 3.67
CA PHE A 206 10.13 17.13 2.62
C PHE A 206 9.66 18.26 1.69
N THR A 207 9.80 19.53 2.10
CA THR A 207 9.52 20.67 1.22
C THR A 207 10.71 21.08 0.35
N THR A 208 11.81 20.35 0.42
CA THR A 208 13.02 20.62 -0.38
C THR A 208 13.29 19.57 -1.43
N VAL A 209 12.38 18.59 -1.60
CA VAL A 209 12.54 17.51 -2.59
C VAL A 209 12.05 17.93 -3.96
N ASP A 210 12.75 17.48 -5.00
CA ASP A 210 12.35 17.68 -6.39
C ASP A 210 11.22 16.71 -6.79
N THR A 211 11.32 15.48 -6.29
CA THR A 211 10.39 14.39 -6.61
C THR A 211 9.83 13.76 -5.34
N LEU A 212 8.52 13.69 -5.26
CA LEU A 212 7.80 13.03 -4.20
C LEU A 212 7.08 11.79 -4.76
N CYS A 213 7.48 10.59 -4.34
CA CYS A 213 6.81 9.35 -4.69
C CYS A 213 5.94 8.88 -3.52
N ILE A 214 4.64 8.66 -3.77
CA ILE A 214 3.69 8.14 -2.79
C ILE A 214 3.20 6.78 -3.29
N ASP A 215 3.62 5.73 -2.62
CA ASP A 215 3.25 4.36 -2.98
C ASP A 215 2.04 3.90 -2.17
N GLU A 216 1.15 3.14 -2.80
CA GLU A 216 -0.17 2.78 -2.26
C GLU A 216 -0.90 4.03 -1.72
N ALA A 217 -1.01 5.05 -2.58
CA ALA A 217 -1.42 6.40 -2.20
C ALA A 217 -2.83 6.46 -1.56
N SER A 218 -3.79 5.67 -2.02
CA SER A 218 -5.11 5.57 -1.41
C SER A 218 -5.05 4.99 0.00
N GLN A 219 -4.13 4.03 0.23
CA GLN A 219 -3.90 3.47 1.56
C GLN A 219 -3.18 4.47 2.46
N VAL A 220 -2.26 5.29 1.94
CA VAL A 220 -1.64 6.40 2.68
C VAL A 220 -2.71 7.36 3.18
N LEU A 221 -3.65 7.78 2.32
CA LEU A 221 -4.75 8.66 2.72
C LEU A 221 -5.67 8.02 3.75
N ARG A 222 -6.07 6.76 3.53
CA ARG A 222 -6.90 6.01 4.47
C ARG A 222 -6.20 5.88 5.82
N HIS A 223 -4.90 5.61 5.82
CA HIS A 223 -4.11 5.49 7.04
C HIS A 223 -4.07 6.81 7.83
N ILE A 224 -3.91 7.95 7.17
CA ILE A 224 -3.99 9.27 7.84
C ILE A 224 -5.39 9.51 8.40
N ALA A 225 -6.45 9.13 7.65
CA ALA A 225 -7.83 9.41 8.03
C ALA A 225 -8.36 8.50 9.15
N THR A 226 -7.99 7.21 9.12
CA THR A 226 -8.61 6.17 9.97
C THR A 226 -7.61 5.31 10.75
N GLY A 227 -6.34 5.37 10.41
CA GLY A 227 -5.29 4.57 11.04
C GLY A 227 -4.81 5.15 12.39
N PRO A 228 -3.88 4.47 13.05
CA PRO A 228 -3.29 4.90 14.31
C PRO A 228 -2.26 6.03 14.09
N VAL A 229 -2.75 7.21 13.74
CA VAL A 229 -1.94 8.42 13.54
C VAL A 229 -2.22 9.40 14.65
N ASP A 230 -1.20 9.79 15.42
CA ASP A 230 -1.36 10.64 16.60
C ASP A 230 -1.89 12.05 16.27
N GLN A 231 -1.43 12.67 15.20
CA GLN A 231 -1.83 14.02 14.78
C GLN A 231 -2.19 14.01 13.28
N PRO A 232 -3.31 13.42 12.89
CA PRO A 232 -3.64 13.21 11.47
C PRO A 232 -3.73 14.49 10.66
N THR A 233 -4.22 15.58 11.25
CA THR A 233 -4.25 16.91 10.60
C THR A 233 -2.84 17.44 10.31
N ARG A 234 -1.93 17.32 11.26
CA ARG A 234 -0.54 17.76 11.09
C ARG A 234 0.19 16.91 10.05
N VAL A 235 -0.02 15.60 10.08
CA VAL A 235 0.56 14.69 9.06
C VAL A 235 0.01 15.02 7.68
N MET A 236 -1.29 15.33 7.59
CA MET A 236 -1.91 15.72 6.32
C MET A 236 -1.37 17.05 5.81
N ASP A 237 -1.22 18.03 6.70
CA ASP A 237 -0.63 19.34 6.32
C ASP A 237 0.81 19.16 5.83
N GLY A 238 1.62 18.36 6.52
CA GLY A 238 2.99 18.07 6.10
C GLY A 238 3.06 17.36 4.73
N LEU A 239 2.15 16.42 4.47
CA LEU A 239 2.05 15.76 3.16
C LEU A 239 1.66 16.75 2.07
N VAL A 240 0.67 17.59 2.31
CA VAL A 240 0.25 18.63 1.37
C VAL A 240 1.37 19.65 1.10
N GLU A 241 2.09 20.07 2.11
CA GLU A 241 3.24 20.98 1.96
C GLU A 241 4.36 20.35 1.12
N ALA A 242 4.66 19.07 1.35
CA ALA A 242 5.61 18.34 0.53
C ALA A 242 5.15 18.26 -0.94
N MET A 243 3.87 17.96 -1.18
CA MET A 243 3.29 17.94 -2.53
C MET A 243 3.31 19.30 -3.23
N GLN A 244 3.07 20.38 -2.49
CA GLN A 244 3.11 21.77 -3.02
C GLN A 244 4.51 22.16 -3.49
N SER A 245 5.53 21.71 -2.75
CA SER A 245 6.90 22.13 -2.98
C SER A 245 7.62 21.29 -4.03
N ALA A 246 7.25 20.03 -4.21
CA ALA A 246 7.90 19.13 -5.16
C ALA A 246 7.59 19.54 -6.61
N ARG A 247 8.61 19.52 -7.48
CA ARG A 247 8.43 19.73 -8.93
C ARG A 247 7.53 18.65 -9.53
N GLN A 248 7.77 17.40 -9.13
CA GLN A 248 7.00 16.24 -9.58
C GLN A 248 6.48 15.41 -8.41
N VAL A 249 5.21 15.06 -8.46
CA VAL A 249 4.57 14.14 -7.51
C VAL A 249 4.09 12.91 -8.27
N LEU A 250 4.63 11.74 -7.96
CA LEU A 250 4.17 10.47 -8.48
C LEU A 250 3.38 9.73 -7.40
N MET A 251 2.13 9.40 -7.70
CA MET A 251 1.29 8.54 -6.87
C MET A 251 1.09 7.20 -7.57
N CYS A 252 1.47 6.11 -6.93
CA CYS A 252 1.24 4.76 -7.44
C CYS A 252 0.20 4.06 -6.58
N ASP A 253 -0.80 3.42 -7.22
CA ASP A 253 -1.82 2.65 -6.51
C ASP A 253 -2.52 1.66 -7.44
N ALA A 254 -3.04 0.57 -6.88
CA ALA A 254 -3.93 -0.35 -7.58
C ALA A 254 -5.41 0.08 -7.45
N ASP A 255 -5.75 0.75 -6.34
CA ASP A 255 -7.10 1.20 -5.98
C ASP A 255 -7.24 2.73 -6.04
N ALA A 256 -6.45 3.40 -6.91
CA ALA A 256 -6.54 4.83 -7.11
C ALA A 256 -7.99 5.26 -7.46
N ASN A 257 -8.45 6.32 -6.84
CA ASN A 257 -9.82 6.82 -6.95
C ASN A 257 -9.87 8.35 -6.80
N ASP A 258 -11.06 8.93 -6.85
CA ASP A 258 -11.29 10.38 -6.78
C ASP A 258 -10.67 11.04 -5.53
N SER A 259 -10.40 10.28 -4.47
CA SER A 259 -9.73 10.82 -3.29
C SER A 259 -8.35 11.35 -3.59
N LEU A 260 -7.63 10.72 -4.53
CA LEU A 260 -6.32 11.19 -4.96
C LEU A 260 -6.43 12.48 -5.78
N ILE A 261 -7.44 12.60 -6.66
CA ILE A 261 -7.72 13.83 -7.40
C ILE A 261 -8.00 14.98 -6.42
N GLU A 262 -8.85 14.75 -5.41
CA GLU A 262 -9.17 15.75 -4.41
C GLU A 262 -7.95 16.16 -3.57
N LEU A 263 -7.06 15.21 -3.24
CA LEU A 263 -5.80 15.52 -2.58
C LEU A 263 -4.91 16.41 -3.46
N CYS A 264 -4.81 16.10 -4.76
CA CYS A 264 -4.05 16.91 -5.71
C CYS A 264 -4.60 18.33 -5.83
N GLU A 265 -5.91 18.48 -5.97
CA GLU A 265 -6.56 19.80 -6.03
C GLU A 265 -6.40 20.60 -4.73
N MET A 266 -6.35 19.89 -3.58
CA MET A 266 -6.09 20.51 -2.29
C MET A 266 -4.64 21.01 -2.17
N ALA A 267 -3.70 20.23 -2.67
CA ALA A 267 -2.29 20.55 -2.62
C ALA A 267 -1.87 21.56 -3.69
N ARG A 268 -2.35 21.40 -4.92
CA ARG A 268 -1.94 22.13 -6.12
C ARG A 268 -3.16 22.55 -6.95
N PRO A 269 -3.94 23.53 -6.45
CA PRO A 269 -5.20 23.93 -7.09
C PRO A 269 -5.00 24.41 -8.53
N GLY A 270 -5.77 23.85 -9.46
CA GLY A 270 -5.77 24.23 -10.86
C GLY A 270 -4.60 23.70 -11.69
N GLU A 271 -3.64 23.02 -11.09
CA GLU A 271 -2.55 22.39 -11.84
C GLU A 271 -3.02 21.12 -12.55
N PRO A 272 -2.39 20.76 -13.67
CA PRO A 272 -2.70 19.53 -14.38
C PRO A 272 -2.48 18.29 -13.53
N ILE A 273 -3.43 17.37 -13.55
CA ILE A 273 -3.36 16.05 -12.92
C ILE A 273 -3.36 15.02 -14.04
N HIS A 274 -2.24 14.31 -14.21
CA HIS A 274 -2.13 13.25 -15.19
C HIS A 274 -2.49 11.91 -14.56
N ILE A 275 -3.53 11.25 -15.08
CA ILE A 275 -3.95 9.92 -14.62
C ILE A 275 -3.63 8.91 -15.71
N ILE A 276 -2.80 7.93 -15.37
CA ILE A 276 -2.46 6.81 -16.24
C ILE A 276 -3.07 5.55 -15.62
N GLU A 277 -4.09 5.00 -16.25
CA GLU A 277 -4.72 3.77 -15.82
C GLU A 277 -4.30 2.62 -16.72
N VAL A 278 -3.64 1.63 -16.13
CA VAL A 278 -3.25 0.40 -16.82
C VAL A 278 -4.38 -0.60 -16.74
N ASP A 279 -4.92 -0.95 -17.90
CA ASP A 279 -6.01 -1.93 -17.99
C ASP A 279 -5.53 -3.32 -17.56
N ALA A 280 -6.25 -3.91 -16.63
CA ALA A 280 -5.88 -5.18 -16.02
C ALA A 280 -7.07 -6.14 -16.03
N ALA A 281 -7.15 -6.99 -17.04
CA ALA A 281 -8.05 -8.12 -17.04
C ALA A 281 -7.45 -9.24 -16.19
N ASN A 282 -8.05 -9.53 -15.03
CA ASN A 282 -7.66 -10.64 -14.15
C ASN A 282 -8.49 -11.92 -14.45
N ASP A 283 -8.82 -12.16 -15.70
CA ASP A 283 -9.62 -13.28 -16.20
C ASP A 283 -8.96 -14.68 -16.02
N HIS A 284 -7.67 -14.69 -15.70
CA HIS A 284 -6.91 -15.92 -15.39
C HIS A 284 -7.07 -16.39 -13.93
N ILE A 285 -7.72 -15.59 -13.09
CA ILE A 285 -7.93 -15.92 -11.66
C ILE A 285 -9.39 -16.29 -11.45
N ARG A 286 -9.64 -17.54 -11.07
CA ARG A 286 -10.94 -17.99 -10.62
C ARG A 286 -11.04 -17.88 -9.10
N ILE A 287 -12.10 -17.26 -8.60
CA ILE A 287 -12.38 -17.12 -7.18
C ILE A 287 -13.73 -17.81 -6.90
N ASP A 288 -13.70 -18.81 -6.05
CA ASP A 288 -14.91 -19.47 -5.55
C ASP A 288 -15.25 -18.92 -4.18
N HIS A 289 -16.49 -18.45 -4.01
CA HIS A 289 -16.99 -17.87 -2.76
C HIS A 289 -17.83 -18.89 -2.01
N ALA A 290 -17.62 -19.00 -0.70
CA ALA A 290 -18.43 -19.80 0.21
C ALA A 290 -18.51 -19.13 1.59
N ASP A 291 -19.35 -19.64 2.49
CA ASP A 291 -19.39 -19.21 3.88
C ASP A 291 -18.08 -19.53 4.62
N HIS A 292 -17.89 -18.85 5.76
CA HIS A 292 -16.67 -18.94 6.54
C HIS A 292 -16.31 -20.38 6.95
N GLU A 293 -17.30 -21.14 7.43
CA GLU A 293 -17.07 -22.51 7.92
C GLU A 293 -16.70 -23.45 6.77
N SER A 294 -17.37 -23.30 5.63
CA SER A 294 -17.07 -24.10 4.42
C SER A 294 -15.65 -23.83 3.89
N VAL A 295 -15.21 -22.58 3.86
CA VAL A 295 -13.83 -22.26 3.41
C VAL A 295 -12.81 -22.77 4.41
N TRP A 296 -13.10 -22.60 5.70
CA TRP A 296 -12.23 -23.05 6.77
C TRP A 296 -12.04 -24.57 6.74
N GLN A 297 -13.16 -25.34 6.61
CA GLN A 297 -13.12 -26.79 6.52
C GLN A 297 -12.37 -27.25 5.25
N LYS A 298 -12.65 -26.65 4.09
CA LYS A 298 -11.93 -26.99 2.85
C LYS A 298 -10.42 -26.71 2.94
N ALA A 299 -10.02 -25.67 3.67
CA ALA A 299 -8.61 -25.39 3.89
C ALA A 299 -7.94 -26.45 4.76
N LEU A 300 -8.63 -26.89 5.83
CA LEU A 300 -8.19 -28.00 6.68
C LEU A 300 -8.09 -29.30 5.89
N ASP A 301 -9.15 -29.68 5.15
CA ASP A 301 -9.20 -30.89 4.36
C ASP A 301 -8.08 -30.96 3.32
N ALA A 302 -7.83 -29.87 2.61
CA ALA A 302 -6.75 -29.79 1.62
C ALA A 302 -5.37 -29.96 2.28
N ALA A 303 -5.14 -29.30 3.42
CA ALA A 303 -3.88 -29.42 4.16
C ALA A 303 -3.66 -30.84 4.69
N VAL A 304 -4.69 -31.46 5.25
CA VAL A 304 -4.65 -32.84 5.77
C VAL A 304 -4.47 -33.85 4.62
N ALA A 305 -5.07 -33.60 3.47
CA ALA A 305 -4.88 -34.43 2.26
C ALA A 305 -3.48 -34.35 1.65
N GLY A 306 -2.60 -33.50 2.17
CA GLY A 306 -1.21 -33.38 1.72
C GLY A 306 -1.03 -32.38 0.57
N GLU A 307 -2.02 -31.56 0.26
CA GLU A 307 -1.87 -30.47 -0.69
C GLU A 307 -0.97 -29.36 -0.11
N ARG A 308 -0.33 -28.60 -0.98
CA ARG A 308 0.47 -27.43 -0.61
C ARG A 308 -0.42 -26.19 -0.59
N VAL A 309 -0.67 -25.69 0.62
CA VAL A 309 -1.74 -24.73 0.87
C VAL A 309 -1.23 -23.39 1.38
N LEU A 310 -1.74 -22.32 0.78
CA LEU A 310 -1.53 -20.95 1.23
C LEU A 310 -2.83 -20.38 1.80
N ILE A 311 -2.82 -19.94 3.05
CA ILE A 311 -4.01 -19.49 3.78
C ILE A 311 -3.83 -18.07 4.29
N ALA A 312 -4.63 -17.13 3.76
CA ALA A 312 -4.78 -15.79 4.30
C ALA A 312 -5.92 -15.77 5.31
N ASN A 313 -5.69 -15.31 6.53
CA ASN A 313 -6.70 -15.24 7.57
C ASN A 313 -6.68 -13.86 8.25
N ASP A 314 -7.83 -13.20 8.37
CA ASP A 314 -7.93 -11.88 9.00
C ASP A 314 -7.91 -11.94 10.53
N SER A 315 -8.00 -13.12 11.13
CA SER A 315 -7.95 -13.38 12.56
C SER A 315 -6.72 -14.22 12.93
N ALA A 316 -5.83 -13.65 13.75
CA ALA A 316 -4.67 -14.39 14.26
C ALA A 316 -5.07 -15.59 15.13
N GLU A 317 -6.18 -15.48 15.87
CA GLU A 317 -6.71 -16.57 16.69
C GLU A 317 -7.24 -17.72 15.84
N SER A 318 -8.03 -17.42 14.81
CA SER A 318 -8.51 -18.41 13.84
C SER A 318 -7.35 -19.08 13.10
N ALA A 319 -6.32 -18.31 12.73
CA ALA A 319 -5.12 -18.84 12.10
C ALA A 319 -4.36 -19.81 13.01
N LYS A 320 -4.19 -19.49 14.30
CA LYS A 320 -3.58 -20.36 15.30
C LYS A 320 -4.37 -21.67 15.47
N LYS A 321 -5.70 -21.60 15.61
CA LYS A 321 -6.56 -22.78 15.73
C LYS A 321 -6.43 -23.72 14.52
N LEU A 322 -6.43 -23.11 13.31
CA LEU A 322 -6.29 -23.90 12.08
C LEU A 322 -4.92 -24.59 11.97
N ALA A 323 -3.83 -23.90 12.36
CA ALA A 323 -2.50 -24.50 12.39
C ALA A 323 -2.45 -25.71 13.31
N VAL A 324 -2.95 -25.59 14.56
CA VAL A 324 -2.99 -26.69 15.53
C VAL A 324 -3.80 -27.87 14.98
N MET A 325 -4.99 -27.62 14.41
CA MET A 325 -5.80 -28.72 13.86
C MET A 325 -5.15 -29.42 12.67
N ILE A 326 -4.40 -28.69 11.83
CA ILE A 326 -3.63 -29.31 10.76
C ILE A 326 -2.54 -30.20 11.34
N GLU A 327 -1.78 -29.73 12.30
CA GLU A 327 -0.70 -30.48 12.97
C GLU A 327 -1.22 -31.70 13.72
N GLU A 328 -2.39 -31.63 14.36
CA GLU A 328 -3.04 -32.76 15.04
C GLU A 328 -3.51 -33.85 14.05
N ASN A 329 -4.04 -33.47 12.89
CA ASN A 329 -4.57 -34.40 11.89
C ASN A 329 -3.50 -34.86 10.89
N ARG A 330 -2.40 -34.13 10.75
CA ARG A 330 -1.24 -34.45 9.91
C ARG A 330 0.05 -34.04 10.61
N PRO A 331 0.57 -34.86 11.55
CA PRO A 331 1.75 -34.53 12.38
C PRO A 331 3.06 -34.35 11.60
N ASP A 332 3.16 -34.88 10.39
CA ASP A 332 4.29 -34.71 9.48
C ASP A 332 4.24 -33.43 8.64
N ALA A 333 3.13 -32.69 8.67
CA ALA A 333 2.98 -31.47 7.92
C ALA A 333 3.90 -30.36 8.44
N LYS A 334 4.63 -29.76 7.54
CA LYS A 334 5.43 -28.56 7.85
C LYS A 334 4.57 -27.31 7.72
N VAL A 335 4.08 -26.83 8.86
CA VAL A 335 3.19 -25.64 8.93
C VAL A 335 3.99 -24.44 9.35
N LEU A 336 3.93 -23.35 8.58
CA LEU A 336 4.44 -22.04 8.98
C LEU A 336 3.28 -21.10 9.24
N LEU A 337 3.18 -20.61 10.48
CA LEU A 337 2.22 -19.59 10.87
C LEU A 337 2.91 -18.23 11.06
N VAL A 338 2.51 -17.23 10.28
CA VAL A 338 3.06 -15.86 10.36
C VAL A 338 2.00 -14.86 10.76
N HIS A 339 2.13 -14.30 11.95
CA HIS A 339 1.28 -13.24 12.48
C HIS A 339 2.12 -12.19 13.23
N LYS A 340 1.50 -11.16 13.78
CA LYS A 340 2.22 -10.04 14.41
C LYS A 340 3.21 -10.50 15.49
N GLU A 341 2.79 -11.44 16.32
CA GLU A 341 3.60 -11.95 17.46
C GLU A 341 4.66 -12.98 17.02
N SER A 342 4.39 -13.75 15.97
CA SER A 342 5.33 -14.74 15.46
C SER A 342 6.49 -14.17 14.63
N LYS A 343 6.50 -12.85 14.38
CA LYS A 343 7.62 -12.20 13.69
C LYS A 343 8.97 -12.34 14.39
N ALA A 344 8.96 -12.59 15.71
CA ALA A 344 10.16 -12.91 16.48
C ALA A 344 10.57 -14.41 16.41
N ASN A 345 9.78 -15.26 15.75
CA ASN A 345 10.14 -16.65 15.51
C ASN A 345 11.17 -16.71 14.38
N PRO A 346 12.32 -17.39 14.56
CA PRO A 346 13.39 -17.48 13.56
C PRO A 346 12.92 -18.01 12.19
N ASP A 347 11.96 -18.93 12.16
CA ASP A 347 11.43 -19.49 10.92
C ASP A 347 10.58 -18.45 10.16
N ALA A 348 9.75 -17.71 10.89
CA ALA A 348 8.95 -16.63 10.30
C ALA A 348 9.85 -15.47 9.83
N GLU A 349 10.91 -15.15 10.57
CA GLU A 349 11.90 -14.14 10.18
C GLU A 349 12.62 -14.55 8.89
N ARG A 350 13.15 -15.78 8.83
CA ARG A 350 13.80 -16.30 7.60
C ARG A 350 12.87 -16.28 6.40
N PHE A 351 11.61 -16.70 6.60
CA PHE A 351 10.61 -16.66 5.53
C PHE A 351 10.34 -15.23 5.06
N LEU A 352 10.21 -14.26 5.96
CA LEU A 352 9.99 -12.86 5.61
C LEU A 352 11.17 -12.25 4.85
N ASP A 353 12.39 -12.66 5.19
CA ASP A 353 13.63 -12.21 4.52
C ASP A 353 13.79 -12.83 3.13
N ARG A 354 13.45 -14.11 2.95
CA ARG A 354 13.64 -14.87 1.72
C ARG A 354 12.40 -15.71 1.38
N PRO A 355 11.28 -15.08 1.06
CA PRO A 355 10.01 -15.80 0.90
C PRO A 355 10.03 -16.84 -0.22
N ASN A 356 10.80 -16.63 -1.28
CA ASN A 356 10.89 -17.56 -2.41
C ASN A 356 11.73 -18.81 -2.09
N ASP A 357 12.80 -18.64 -1.32
CA ASP A 357 13.68 -19.75 -0.94
C ASP A 357 13.06 -20.58 0.18
N GLU A 358 12.40 -19.92 1.11
CA GLU A 358 11.85 -20.57 2.31
C GLU A 358 10.46 -21.19 2.07
N ALA A 359 9.67 -20.67 1.14
CA ALA A 359 8.33 -21.17 0.86
C ALA A 359 8.32 -22.68 0.55
N VAL A 360 9.34 -23.18 -0.14
CA VAL A 360 9.45 -24.59 -0.54
C VAL A 360 9.65 -25.56 0.63
N ASN A 361 10.02 -25.04 1.80
CA ASN A 361 10.26 -25.83 3.00
C ASN A 361 8.97 -26.17 3.77
N TYR A 362 7.83 -25.58 3.40
CA TYR A 362 6.57 -25.71 4.13
C TYR A 362 5.45 -26.26 3.23
N ASP A 363 4.68 -27.19 3.78
CA ASP A 363 3.47 -27.70 3.11
C ASP A 363 2.31 -26.72 3.22
N VAL A 364 2.22 -26.04 4.36
CA VAL A 364 1.15 -25.08 4.65
C VAL A 364 1.74 -23.77 5.17
N LEU A 365 1.37 -22.67 4.54
CA LEU A 365 1.67 -21.33 5.02
C LEU A 365 0.37 -20.62 5.40
N ILE A 366 0.24 -20.27 6.68
CA ILE A 366 -0.89 -19.50 7.21
C ILE A 366 -0.38 -18.13 7.64
N TYR A 367 -1.04 -17.06 7.20
CA TYR A 367 -0.63 -15.71 7.59
C TYR A 367 -1.82 -14.79 7.85
N SER A 368 -1.57 -13.86 8.79
CA SER A 368 -2.52 -12.81 9.16
C SER A 368 -2.16 -11.47 8.45
N PRO A 369 -2.98 -10.40 8.61
CA PRO A 369 -2.71 -9.09 8.02
C PRO A 369 -1.32 -8.50 8.32
N ALA A 370 -0.55 -9.11 9.22
CA ALA A 370 0.84 -8.73 9.47
C ALA A 370 1.75 -8.88 8.23
N ILE A 371 1.35 -9.72 7.24
CA ILE A 371 2.06 -9.93 5.97
C ILE A 371 1.34 -9.27 4.79
N SER A 372 0.30 -8.50 4.99
CA SER A 372 -0.57 -8.01 3.90
C SER A 372 0.13 -7.17 2.82
N SER A 373 1.37 -6.74 3.02
CA SER A 373 2.15 -5.99 2.03
C SER A 373 3.64 -6.34 2.12
N GLY A 374 4.31 -6.43 0.97
CA GLY A 374 5.76 -6.61 0.89
C GLY A 374 6.24 -8.05 0.66
N VAL A 375 5.42 -9.07 0.92
CA VAL A 375 5.80 -10.47 0.63
C VAL A 375 5.30 -10.86 -0.75
N SER A 376 6.23 -11.28 -1.62
CA SER A 376 5.93 -11.80 -2.96
C SER A 376 6.56 -13.18 -3.11
N ILE A 377 5.72 -14.21 -3.27
CA ILE A 377 6.14 -15.58 -3.51
C ILE A 377 5.95 -15.86 -5.00
N THR A 378 7.03 -15.90 -5.75
CA THR A 378 7.03 -16.19 -7.19
C THR A 378 7.35 -17.65 -7.48
N THR A 379 7.89 -18.38 -6.52
CA THR A 379 8.18 -19.82 -6.63
C THR A 379 6.88 -20.61 -6.75
N PRO A 380 6.71 -21.47 -7.79
CA PRO A 380 5.50 -22.25 -7.98
C PRO A 380 5.47 -23.44 -7.00
N HIS A 381 5.03 -23.19 -5.78
CA HIS A 381 5.04 -24.20 -4.71
C HIS A 381 3.62 -24.49 -4.20
N PHE A 382 2.88 -23.47 -3.78
CA PHE A 382 1.52 -23.66 -3.28
C PHE A 382 0.53 -23.84 -4.42
N THR A 383 -0.29 -24.90 -4.34
CA THR A 383 -1.27 -25.28 -5.37
C THR A 383 -2.69 -24.82 -5.04
N ARG A 384 -2.98 -24.60 -3.76
CA ARG A 384 -4.29 -24.16 -3.28
C ARG A 384 -4.17 -22.91 -2.42
N HIS A 385 -5.11 -21.97 -2.65
CA HIS A 385 -5.14 -20.71 -1.92
C HIS A 385 -6.50 -20.52 -1.27
N PHE A 386 -6.52 -20.21 0.02
CA PHE A 386 -7.72 -19.94 0.79
C PHE A 386 -7.64 -18.58 1.44
N GLY A 387 -8.77 -17.85 1.42
CA GLY A 387 -8.95 -16.59 2.15
C GLY A 387 -10.08 -16.73 3.15
N ILE A 388 -9.77 -16.59 4.42
CA ILE A 388 -10.71 -16.70 5.53
C ILE A 388 -10.84 -15.31 6.14
N PHE A 389 -11.92 -14.61 5.81
CA PHE A 389 -12.14 -13.23 6.19
C PHE A 389 -13.51 -13.04 6.84
N SER A 390 -13.53 -12.36 7.99
CA SER A 390 -14.74 -12.01 8.72
C SER A 390 -15.35 -10.67 8.27
N GLY A 391 -14.61 -9.89 7.48
CA GLY A 391 -14.99 -8.55 7.07
C GLY A 391 -14.90 -7.47 8.16
N GLN A 392 -14.42 -7.84 9.36
CA GLN A 392 -14.34 -6.92 10.50
C GLN A 392 -12.97 -6.23 10.64
N THR A 393 -11.89 -6.92 10.26
CA THR A 393 -10.51 -6.48 10.51
C THR A 393 -9.80 -5.96 9.28
N VAL A 394 -10.16 -6.44 8.09
CA VAL A 394 -9.57 -6.02 6.82
C VAL A 394 -10.63 -5.51 5.86
N SER A 395 -10.28 -4.52 5.03
CA SER A 395 -11.16 -4.11 3.95
C SER A 395 -11.17 -5.16 2.84
N PRO A 396 -12.18 -5.20 1.96
CA PRO A 396 -12.20 -6.10 0.80
C PRO A 396 -10.96 -5.94 -0.11
N SER A 397 -10.42 -4.72 -0.22
CA SER A 397 -9.16 -4.46 -0.96
C SER A 397 -7.98 -5.13 -0.28
N ASP A 398 -7.86 -4.99 1.05
CA ASP A 398 -6.79 -5.64 1.81
C ASP A 398 -6.92 -7.18 1.75
N ALA A 399 -8.15 -7.72 1.77
CA ALA A 399 -8.41 -9.15 1.61
C ALA A 399 -7.93 -9.67 0.24
N ILE A 400 -8.26 -8.96 -0.85
CA ILE A 400 -7.76 -9.28 -2.19
C ILE A 400 -6.23 -9.16 -2.22
N GLN A 401 -5.66 -8.16 -1.58
CA GLN A 401 -4.22 -7.97 -1.46
C GLN A 401 -3.56 -9.14 -0.72
N MET A 402 -4.14 -9.57 0.38
CA MET A 402 -3.67 -10.73 1.13
C MET A 402 -3.74 -12.02 0.31
N MET A 403 -4.66 -12.17 -0.62
CA MET A 403 -4.77 -13.34 -1.50
C MET A 403 -3.74 -13.38 -2.64
N ARG A 404 -2.91 -12.34 -2.79
CA ARG A 404 -1.98 -12.20 -3.93
C ARG A 404 -0.47 -12.40 -3.63
N PRO A 405 0.01 -12.77 -2.43
CA PRO A 405 1.46 -12.94 -2.22
C PRO A 405 2.07 -14.00 -3.12
N HIS A 406 1.29 -14.98 -3.56
CA HIS A 406 1.74 -16.05 -4.45
C HIS A 406 1.21 -15.83 -5.86
N CYS A 407 2.11 -15.57 -6.80
CA CYS A 407 1.84 -15.40 -8.24
C CYS A 407 2.76 -16.32 -9.04
N PRO A 408 2.56 -17.66 -9.03
CA PRO A 408 3.38 -18.56 -9.82
C PRO A 408 3.03 -18.45 -11.31
N PRO A 409 3.99 -18.72 -12.20
CA PRO A 409 3.70 -18.92 -13.59
C PRO A 409 2.82 -20.18 -13.73
N LEU A 410 1.61 -20.05 -14.28
CA LEU A 410 0.71 -21.14 -14.59
C LEU A 410 0.15 -21.94 -13.38
N CYS A 411 -0.49 -21.32 -12.42
CA CYS A 411 -1.40 -22.04 -11.54
C CYS A 411 -2.85 -21.75 -11.91
N SER A 412 -3.52 -22.72 -12.51
CA SER A 412 -4.98 -22.87 -12.53
C SER A 412 -5.53 -23.16 -11.11
N GLY A 413 -4.94 -22.54 -10.10
CA GLY A 413 -5.32 -22.75 -8.70
C GLY A 413 -6.66 -22.11 -8.40
N HIS A 414 -7.58 -22.90 -7.87
CA HIS A 414 -8.85 -22.42 -7.32
C HIS A 414 -8.55 -21.62 -6.05
N ARG A 415 -9.11 -20.40 -5.97
CA ARG A 415 -9.06 -19.58 -4.76
C ARG A 415 -10.43 -19.57 -4.10
N HIS A 416 -10.47 -19.89 -2.83
CA HIS A 416 -11.70 -19.89 -2.04
C HIS A 416 -11.73 -18.70 -1.10
N LEU A 417 -12.82 -17.95 -1.11
CA LEU A 417 -13.04 -16.77 -0.25
C LEU A 417 -14.31 -16.95 0.57
N THR A 418 -14.36 -16.36 1.73
CA THR A 418 -15.57 -16.26 2.56
C THR A 418 -16.58 -15.27 1.95
N ARG A 419 -17.86 -15.54 2.16
CA ARG A 419 -18.99 -14.81 1.56
C ARG A 419 -19.44 -13.61 2.40
N ASP A 420 -18.98 -13.49 3.65
CA ASP A 420 -19.48 -12.51 4.63
C ASP A 420 -18.65 -11.20 4.66
N ALA A 421 -18.11 -10.78 3.51
CA ALA A 421 -17.36 -9.53 3.38
C ALA A 421 -18.09 -8.49 2.51
#